data_a2e2e34a27cbfdd73b538f70eea1ad65
#
_entry.id   a2e2e34a27cbfdd73b538f70eea1ad65
#
_cell.length_a   1.000
_cell.length_b   1.000
_cell.length_c   1.000
_cell.angle_alpha   90.00
_cell.angle_beta   90.00
_cell.angle_gamma   90.00
#
_symmetry.space_group_name_H-M   'P 1'
#
loop_
_entity.id
_entity.type
_entity.pdbx_description
1 polymer ?
#
loop_
_entity_poly.entity_id
_entity_poly.type
_entity_poly.pdbx_seq_one_letter_code
_entity_poly.pdbx_strand_id
1 'polypeptide(L)'
;MKIFIAGASGLVGSNCFRHFKEQGHEVVGSHLSFPTEATVFYNTLAAEHPDNFDILGFQPDVIVHCGALTHVDYCENNIEESYEKTVSSTKSLIKVAQSTGAKLVYISTDYVFDGKEGPYRENAPTNPLNVYGKHKLEAEQGVLASLPDSLVLRITNVYGDEIRGKNFIARIISQCKNGETLKLTLPYDQYASPTNAWDIARAMLLLLENNHSGIFHIGGTDYMNRVELAMRVLKYFPGAQYELNTTDTPSLKQPALRPLNGGFVKEKFSALFPKFIFGTVDEYVSAIAKN
;
A
#
# COMPACT_ATOMS: atom_id res chain seq x y z
N MET A 1 7.06 10.12 -19.09
CA MET A 1 6.13 10.89 -18.23
C MET A 1 6.91 11.58 -17.14
N LYS A 2 6.43 12.77 -16.74
CA LYS A 2 6.83 13.43 -15.49
C LYS A 2 5.92 12.94 -14.35
N ILE A 3 6.49 12.32 -13.34
CA ILE A 3 5.71 11.66 -12.27
C ILE A 3 6.09 12.24 -10.91
N PHE A 4 5.11 12.73 -10.16
CA PHE A 4 5.28 13.12 -8.77
C PHE A 4 4.72 12.05 -7.85
N ILE A 5 5.51 11.58 -6.85
CA ILE A 5 5.07 10.55 -5.91
C ILE A 5 5.01 11.12 -4.50
N ALA A 6 3.80 11.40 -4.02
CA ALA A 6 3.58 11.79 -2.63
C ALA A 6 3.73 10.57 -1.71
N GLY A 7 4.70 10.63 -0.77
CA GLY A 7 5.01 9.52 0.14
C GLY A 7 6.00 8.50 -0.44
N ALA A 8 6.94 8.93 -1.28
CA ALA A 8 7.97 8.08 -1.88
C ALA A 8 8.97 7.48 -0.86
N SER A 9 9.03 7.97 0.36
CA SER A 9 9.84 7.37 1.44
C SER A 9 9.18 6.15 2.12
N GLY A 10 7.93 5.81 1.74
CA GLY A 10 7.21 4.62 2.22
C GLY A 10 7.41 3.40 1.33
N LEU A 11 6.92 2.22 1.79
CA LEU A 11 7.09 0.94 1.11
C LEU A 11 6.63 0.95 -0.36
N VAL A 12 5.39 1.33 -0.63
CA VAL A 12 4.86 1.37 -2.01
C VAL A 12 5.54 2.47 -2.83
N GLY A 13 5.61 3.69 -2.26
CA GLY A 13 6.14 4.85 -2.96
C GLY A 13 7.61 4.70 -3.36
N SER A 14 8.46 4.09 -2.51
CA SER A 14 9.88 3.86 -2.83
C SER A 14 10.08 2.84 -3.96
N ASN A 15 9.26 1.80 -4.00
CA ASN A 15 9.29 0.82 -5.09
C ASN A 15 8.78 1.42 -6.40
N CYS A 16 7.73 2.26 -6.36
CA CYS A 16 7.28 3.02 -7.53
C CYS A 16 8.37 3.98 -8.03
N PHE A 17 8.99 4.73 -7.11
CA PHE A 17 10.07 5.68 -7.45
C PHE A 17 11.22 4.98 -8.17
N ARG A 18 11.72 3.87 -7.61
CA ARG A 18 12.80 3.08 -8.20
C ARG A 18 12.41 2.55 -9.57
N HIS A 19 11.26 1.83 -9.65
CA HIS A 19 10.83 1.21 -10.89
C HIS A 19 10.59 2.21 -12.02
N PHE A 20 9.90 3.32 -11.73
CA PHE A 20 9.61 4.30 -12.76
C PHE A 20 10.87 5.02 -13.27
N LYS A 21 11.84 5.27 -12.41
CA LYS A 21 13.16 5.77 -12.84
C LYS A 21 13.89 4.77 -13.71
N GLU A 22 13.91 3.49 -13.35
CA GLU A 22 14.52 2.41 -14.16
C GLU A 22 13.88 2.29 -15.53
N GLN A 23 12.59 2.63 -15.67
CA GLN A 23 11.88 2.66 -16.96
C GLN A 23 12.02 4.00 -17.71
N GLY A 24 12.89 4.89 -17.27
CA GLY A 24 13.26 6.12 -17.97
C GLY A 24 12.28 7.28 -17.79
N HIS A 25 11.41 7.25 -16.78
CA HIS A 25 10.54 8.38 -16.47
C HIS A 25 11.26 9.46 -15.65
N GLU A 26 10.83 10.71 -15.76
CA GLU A 26 11.25 11.81 -14.89
C GLU A 26 10.43 11.74 -13.60
N VAL A 27 11.08 11.35 -12.50
CA VAL A 27 10.36 11.06 -11.23
C VAL A 27 10.88 11.94 -10.10
N VAL A 28 9.97 12.64 -9.45
CA VAL A 28 10.21 13.33 -8.17
C VAL A 28 9.41 12.61 -7.09
N GLY A 29 10.12 12.12 -6.06
CA GLY A 29 9.50 11.50 -4.89
C GLY A 29 9.52 12.42 -3.69
N SER A 30 8.45 12.45 -2.91
CA SER A 30 8.38 13.30 -1.72
C SER A 30 8.27 12.52 -0.41
N HIS A 31 8.68 13.20 0.67
CA HIS A 31 8.45 12.80 2.05
C HIS A 31 7.76 13.91 2.85
N LEU A 32 7.12 13.54 3.94
CA LEU A 32 6.66 14.49 4.95
C LEU A 32 7.54 14.42 6.21
N SER A 33 7.64 13.25 6.84
CA SER A 33 8.30 13.06 8.14
C SER A 33 9.52 12.15 8.11
N PHE A 34 9.81 11.49 7.00
CA PHE A 34 10.94 10.57 6.87
C PHE A 34 11.72 10.90 5.60
N PRO A 35 12.73 11.79 5.69
CA PRO A 35 13.55 12.15 4.56
C PRO A 35 14.46 11.00 4.11
N THR A 36 14.71 10.91 2.82
CA THR A 36 15.76 10.10 2.21
C THR A 36 16.53 10.97 1.23
N GLU A 37 17.73 10.56 0.84
CA GLU A 37 18.54 11.30 -0.13
C GLU A 37 17.85 11.48 -1.50
N ALA A 38 16.89 10.60 -1.80
CA ALA A 38 16.16 10.59 -3.07
C ALA A 38 14.84 11.37 -3.03
N THR A 39 14.45 11.98 -1.88
CA THR A 39 13.14 12.59 -1.72
C THR A 39 13.19 14.05 -1.33
N VAL A 40 12.25 14.84 -1.86
CA VAL A 40 12.04 16.24 -1.50
C VAL A 40 10.95 16.36 -0.42
N PHE A 41 10.96 17.48 0.33
CA PHE A 41 9.89 17.74 1.28
C PHE A 41 8.61 18.16 0.56
N TYR A 42 7.47 17.60 0.97
CA TYR A 42 6.16 18.03 0.51
C TYR A 42 5.08 17.73 1.55
N ASN A 43 4.48 18.79 2.10
CA ASN A 43 3.35 18.69 3.02
C ASN A 43 2.04 18.97 2.27
N THR A 44 1.24 17.94 2.07
CA THR A 44 -0.05 18.04 1.38
C THR A 44 -1.10 18.87 2.13
N LEU A 45 -0.94 19.07 3.44
CA LEU A 45 -1.87 19.83 4.28
C LEU A 45 -1.50 21.32 4.43
N ALA A 46 -0.32 21.68 3.97
CA ALA A 46 0.18 23.07 4.05
C ALA A 46 0.76 23.44 2.68
N ALA A 47 -0.11 23.71 1.70
CA ALA A 47 0.28 23.95 0.31
C ALA A 47 1.28 25.13 0.16
N GLU A 48 1.19 26.14 1.03
CA GLU A 48 2.06 27.33 1.02
C GLU A 48 3.31 27.19 1.93
N HIS A 49 3.60 25.97 2.41
CA HIS A 49 4.82 25.75 3.21
C HIS A 49 6.06 26.11 2.39
N PRO A 50 6.97 26.98 2.91
CA PRO A 50 8.09 27.51 2.13
C PRO A 50 9.07 26.44 1.62
N ASP A 51 9.16 25.32 2.33
CA ASP A 51 10.06 24.21 1.94
C ASP A 51 9.39 23.18 1.01
N ASN A 52 8.10 23.35 0.69
CA ASN A 52 7.43 22.45 -0.25
C ASN A 52 8.09 22.48 -1.62
N PHE A 53 8.27 21.30 -2.18
CA PHE A 53 8.64 21.18 -3.59
C PHE A 53 7.60 21.89 -4.47
N ASP A 54 8.07 22.65 -5.46
CA ASP A 54 7.19 23.33 -6.43
C ASP A 54 6.60 22.34 -7.44
N ILE A 55 5.54 21.66 -7.03
CA ILE A 55 4.84 20.68 -7.87
C ILE A 55 4.13 21.37 -9.05
N LEU A 56 3.69 22.63 -8.89
CA LEU A 56 3.04 23.38 -9.96
C LEU A 56 4.05 23.76 -11.05
N GLY A 57 5.26 24.21 -10.68
CA GLY A 57 6.35 24.46 -11.61
C GLY A 57 6.89 23.17 -12.25
N PHE A 58 6.85 22.05 -11.56
CA PHE A 58 7.25 20.75 -12.11
C PHE A 58 6.30 20.28 -13.21
N GLN A 59 5.01 20.63 -13.16
CA GLN A 59 3.98 20.22 -14.15
C GLN A 59 3.99 18.71 -14.40
N PRO A 60 3.62 17.87 -13.40
CA PRO A 60 3.58 16.43 -13.56
C PRO A 60 2.48 15.98 -14.54
N ASP A 61 2.76 14.96 -15.35
CA ASP A 61 1.75 14.21 -16.10
C ASP A 61 0.92 13.30 -15.18
N VAL A 62 1.57 12.79 -14.12
CA VAL A 62 0.98 11.84 -13.16
C VAL A 62 1.37 12.21 -11.73
N ILE A 63 0.38 12.18 -10.83
CA ILE A 63 0.59 12.26 -9.38
C ILE A 63 0.22 10.91 -8.77
N VAL A 64 1.16 10.26 -8.08
CA VAL A 64 0.92 9.02 -7.32
C VAL A 64 0.81 9.35 -5.86
N HIS A 65 -0.35 9.09 -5.26
CA HIS A 65 -0.61 9.36 -3.85
C HIS A 65 -0.47 8.09 -3.00
N CYS A 66 0.72 7.89 -2.43
CA CYS A 66 1.04 6.80 -1.49
C CYS A 66 0.97 7.25 -0.01
N GLY A 67 0.82 8.54 0.26
CA GLY A 67 0.78 9.09 1.61
C GLY A 67 -0.57 8.82 2.28
N ALA A 68 -0.55 8.23 3.47
CA ALA A 68 -1.73 8.06 4.33
C ALA A 68 -1.29 7.69 5.75
N LEU A 69 -2.18 7.87 6.73
CA LEU A 69 -2.02 7.28 8.04
C LEU A 69 -2.48 5.81 7.98
N THR A 70 -1.52 4.86 8.06
CA THR A 70 -1.79 3.44 7.79
C THR A 70 -1.85 2.56 9.04
N HIS A 71 -1.62 3.13 10.22
CA HIS A 71 -1.72 2.39 11.49
C HIS A 71 -3.19 2.32 11.94
N VAL A 72 -3.84 1.21 11.63
CA VAL A 72 -5.31 1.04 11.73
C VAL A 72 -5.84 1.31 13.15
N ASP A 73 -5.20 0.77 14.19
CA ASP A 73 -5.60 1.00 15.59
C ASP A 73 -5.36 2.44 16.04
N TYR A 74 -4.31 3.08 15.52
CA TYR A 74 -4.07 4.49 15.77
C TYR A 74 -5.15 5.37 15.14
N CYS A 75 -5.58 5.06 13.93
CA CYS A 75 -6.67 5.77 13.27
C CYS A 75 -7.98 5.71 14.07
N GLU A 76 -8.28 4.55 14.69
CA GLU A 76 -9.48 4.37 15.51
C GLU A 76 -9.49 5.30 16.73
N ASN A 77 -8.32 5.51 17.34
CA ASN A 77 -8.15 6.36 18.52
C ASN A 77 -7.88 7.84 18.18
N ASN A 78 -7.56 8.17 16.92
CA ASN A 78 -7.18 9.52 16.46
C ASN A 78 -7.90 9.85 15.15
N ILE A 79 -9.23 9.96 15.23
CA ILE A 79 -10.11 10.07 14.06
C ILE A 79 -9.80 11.33 13.23
N GLU A 80 -9.64 12.48 13.90
CA GLU A 80 -9.38 13.76 13.25
C GLU A 80 -8.04 13.74 12.49
N GLU A 81 -6.97 13.30 13.12
CA GLU A 81 -5.65 13.18 12.48
C GLU A 81 -5.68 12.19 11.32
N SER A 82 -6.42 11.08 11.48
CA SER A 82 -6.62 10.11 10.41
C SER A 82 -7.36 10.74 9.22
N TYR A 83 -8.37 11.55 9.47
CA TYR A 83 -9.11 12.28 8.45
C TYR A 83 -8.20 13.29 7.72
N GLU A 84 -7.48 14.10 8.45
CA GLU A 84 -6.56 15.08 7.88
C GLU A 84 -5.50 14.43 7.00
N LYS A 85 -4.80 13.43 7.53
CA LYS A 85 -3.69 12.77 6.82
C LYS A 85 -4.13 11.86 5.68
N THR A 86 -5.40 11.49 5.62
CA THR A 86 -5.92 10.62 4.55
C THR A 86 -6.85 11.38 3.63
N VAL A 87 -7.95 11.95 4.14
CA VAL A 87 -8.98 12.57 3.31
C VAL A 87 -8.58 13.99 2.89
N SER A 88 -8.20 14.85 3.84
CA SER A 88 -7.81 16.23 3.51
C SER A 88 -6.54 16.30 2.67
N SER A 89 -5.56 15.45 2.95
CA SER A 89 -4.35 15.26 2.14
C SER A 89 -4.71 14.88 0.68
N THR A 90 -5.65 13.95 0.49
CA THR A 90 -6.11 13.55 -0.84
C THR A 90 -6.84 14.70 -1.54
N LYS A 91 -7.72 15.43 -0.83
CA LYS A 91 -8.41 16.63 -1.38
C LYS A 91 -7.43 17.69 -1.87
N SER A 92 -6.31 17.87 -1.17
CA SER A 92 -5.25 18.79 -1.60
C SER A 92 -4.60 18.33 -2.90
N LEU A 93 -4.24 17.06 -3.03
CA LEU A 93 -3.64 16.53 -4.27
C LEU A 93 -4.64 16.48 -5.44
N ILE A 94 -5.94 16.32 -5.19
CA ILE A 94 -6.97 16.48 -6.22
C ILE A 94 -6.92 17.90 -6.82
N LYS A 95 -6.82 18.95 -5.97
CA LYS A 95 -6.71 20.34 -6.46
C LYS A 95 -5.44 20.55 -7.29
N VAL A 96 -4.31 19.99 -6.86
CA VAL A 96 -3.06 20.04 -7.62
C VAL A 96 -3.22 19.35 -8.99
N ALA A 97 -3.82 18.16 -9.01
CA ALA A 97 -4.07 17.42 -10.25
C ALA A 97 -4.98 18.20 -11.20
N GLN A 98 -6.04 18.85 -10.68
CA GLN A 98 -6.91 19.73 -11.48
C GLN A 98 -6.16 20.94 -12.05
N SER A 99 -5.26 21.54 -11.27
CA SER A 99 -4.49 22.72 -11.70
C SER A 99 -3.41 22.40 -12.74
N THR A 100 -2.84 21.19 -12.70
CA THR A 100 -1.77 20.75 -13.60
C THR A 100 -2.28 19.91 -14.78
N GLY A 101 -3.53 19.45 -14.73
CA GLY A 101 -4.05 18.46 -15.69
C GLY A 101 -3.49 17.05 -15.49
N ALA A 102 -2.81 16.80 -14.36
CA ALA A 102 -2.19 15.50 -14.07
C ALA A 102 -3.22 14.42 -13.82
N LYS A 103 -2.93 13.19 -14.24
CA LYS A 103 -3.67 12.00 -13.84
C LYS A 103 -3.32 11.65 -12.38
N LEU A 104 -4.32 11.49 -11.51
CA LEU A 104 -4.10 11.08 -10.12
C LEU A 104 -4.23 9.57 -9.97
N VAL A 105 -3.19 8.94 -9.37
CA VAL A 105 -3.23 7.55 -8.92
C VAL A 105 -3.35 7.54 -7.41
N TYR A 106 -4.42 6.95 -6.89
CA TYR A 106 -4.66 6.82 -5.46
C TYR A 106 -4.46 5.39 -4.99
N ILE A 107 -3.64 5.20 -3.95
CA ILE A 107 -3.46 3.89 -3.32
C ILE A 107 -4.53 3.71 -2.25
N SER A 108 -5.45 2.76 -2.48
CA SER A 108 -6.51 2.36 -1.55
C SER A 108 -6.21 0.99 -0.91
N THR A 109 -7.18 0.35 -0.28
CA THR A 109 -7.00 -0.83 0.58
C THR A 109 -8.19 -1.79 0.48
N ASP A 110 -7.98 -3.07 0.85
CA ASP A 110 -9.05 -4.06 1.06
C ASP A 110 -9.90 -3.76 2.31
N TYR A 111 -9.45 -2.88 3.22
CA TYR A 111 -10.24 -2.41 4.37
C TYR A 111 -11.48 -1.58 4.00
N VAL A 112 -11.69 -1.29 2.72
CA VAL A 112 -12.98 -0.75 2.24
C VAL A 112 -14.09 -1.79 2.26
N PHE A 113 -13.78 -3.06 2.46
CA PHE A 113 -14.72 -4.17 2.58
C PHE A 113 -14.85 -4.66 4.04
N ASP A 114 -15.91 -5.40 4.33
CA ASP A 114 -16.19 -5.93 5.67
C ASP A 114 -15.52 -7.28 5.98
N GLY A 115 -14.93 -7.92 4.99
CA GLY A 115 -14.25 -9.20 5.17
C GLY A 115 -15.17 -10.40 5.39
N LYS A 116 -16.45 -10.33 5.01
CA LYS A 116 -17.38 -11.46 5.14
C LYS A 116 -17.29 -12.45 3.97
N GLU A 117 -17.13 -11.93 2.75
CA GLU A 117 -17.26 -12.69 1.50
C GLU A 117 -16.01 -12.57 0.59
N GLY A 118 -14.84 -12.22 1.16
CA GLY A 118 -13.60 -12.14 0.36
C GLY A 118 -13.12 -13.50 -0.16
N PRO A 119 -12.27 -13.50 -1.17
CA PRO A 119 -11.66 -12.34 -1.84
C PRO A 119 -12.65 -11.56 -2.73
N TYR A 120 -12.50 -10.23 -2.77
CA TYR A 120 -13.46 -9.32 -3.40
C TYR A 120 -13.10 -8.95 -4.84
N ARG A 121 -14.15 -8.71 -5.68
CA ARG A 121 -14.04 -8.06 -7.00
C ARG A 121 -14.16 -6.54 -6.85
N GLU A 122 -13.71 -5.78 -7.88
CA GLU A 122 -13.74 -4.31 -7.87
C GLU A 122 -15.15 -3.72 -7.72
N ASN A 123 -16.17 -4.42 -8.21
CA ASN A 123 -17.57 -4.02 -8.13
C ASN A 123 -18.33 -4.55 -6.90
N ALA A 124 -17.64 -5.25 -5.99
CA ALA A 124 -18.27 -5.72 -4.75
C ALA A 124 -18.67 -4.52 -3.87
N PRO A 125 -19.80 -4.62 -3.14
CA PRO A 125 -20.25 -3.57 -2.22
C PRO A 125 -19.19 -3.29 -1.15
N THR A 126 -18.86 -2.02 -0.96
CA THR A 126 -17.95 -1.59 0.11
C THR A 126 -18.70 -1.42 1.43
N ASN A 127 -18.09 -1.87 2.53
CA ASN A 127 -18.64 -1.76 3.89
C ASN A 127 -17.50 -1.72 4.94
N PRO A 128 -16.74 -0.62 5.05
CA PRO A 128 -15.58 -0.53 5.93
C PRO A 128 -15.96 -0.62 7.41
N LEU A 129 -15.25 -1.46 8.17
CA LEU A 129 -15.54 -1.75 9.58
C LEU A 129 -14.91 -0.75 10.56
N ASN A 130 -13.87 -0.01 10.14
CA ASN A 130 -13.05 0.82 11.00
C ASN A 130 -12.78 2.20 10.38
N VAL A 131 -12.27 3.13 11.19
CA VAL A 131 -11.98 4.52 10.79
C VAL A 131 -11.01 4.58 9.61
N TYR A 132 -9.94 3.78 9.63
CA TYR A 132 -8.99 3.71 8.52
C TYR A 132 -9.68 3.38 7.19
N GLY A 133 -10.45 2.31 7.15
CA GLY A 133 -11.17 1.88 5.95
C GLY A 133 -12.20 2.91 5.47
N LYS A 134 -12.92 3.56 6.40
CA LYS A 134 -13.89 4.63 6.08
C LYS A 134 -13.20 5.82 5.42
N HIS A 135 -12.10 6.31 6.00
CA HIS A 135 -11.35 7.44 5.44
C HIS A 135 -10.69 7.09 4.10
N LYS A 136 -10.19 5.85 3.94
CA LYS A 136 -9.66 5.39 2.64
C LYS A 136 -10.75 5.35 1.58
N LEU A 137 -11.95 4.88 1.91
CA LEU A 137 -13.09 4.84 0.98
C LEU A 137 -13.59 6.24 0.63
N GLU A 138 -13.70 7.17 1.61
CA GLU A 138 -14.09 8.56 1.35
C GLU A 138 -13.11 9.25 0.40
N ALA A 139 -11.80 9.07 0.63
CA ALA A 139 -10.76 9.62 -0.24
C ALA A 139 -10.82 9.01 -1.66
N GLU A 140 -11.02 7.69 -1.79
CA GLU A 140 -11.21 6.99 -3.06
C GLU A 140 -12.40 7.56 -3.84
N GLN A 141 -13.55 7.71 -3.19
CA GLN A 141 -14.76 8.28 -3.79
C GLN A 141 -14.55 9.73 -4.21
N GLY A 142 -13.86 10.53 -3.38
CA GLY A 142 -13.49 11.90 -3.71
C GLY A 142 -12.62 12.02 -4.95
N VAL A 143 -11.65 11.12 -5.12
CA VAL A 143 -10.78 11.06 -6.32
C VAL A 143 -11.61 10.73 -7.55
N LEU A 144 -12.42 9.68 -7.52
CA LEU A 144 -13.21 9.23 -8.68
C LEU A 144 -14.27 10.25 -9.09
N ALA A 145 -14.88 10.93 -8.13
CA ALA A 145 -15.88 11.97 -8.40
C ALA A 145 -15.27 13.24 -8.99
N SER A 146 -14.06 13.62 -8.56
CA SER A 146 -13.41 14.88 -8.97
C SER A 146 -12.56 14.74 -10.23
N LEU A 147 -12.04 13.55 -10.50
CA LEU A 147 -11.10 13.24 -11.57
C LEU A 147 -11.51 11.91 -12.24
N PRO A 148 -12.44 11.93 -13.22
CA PRO A 148 -12.97 10.70 -13.84
C PRO A 148 -11.90 9.80 -14.49
N ASP A 149 -10.79 10.40 -14.96
CA ASP A 149 -9.67 9.67 -15.56
C ASP A 149 -8.65 9.18 -14.55
N SER A 150 -8.90 9.35 -13.25
CA SER A 150 -8.03 8.88 -12.18
C SER A 150 -7.94 7.35 -12.10
N LEU A 151 -6.89 6.87 -11.46
CA LEU A 151 -6.67 5.45 -11.21
C LEU A 151 -6.67 5.20 -9.69
N VAL A 152 -7.47 4.25 -9.24
CA VAL A 152 -7.50 3.79 -7.85
C VAL A 152 -6.98 2.36 -7.80
N LEU A 153 -5.89 2.15 -7.06
CA LEU A 153 -5.34 0.82 -6.83
C LEU A 153 -5.67 0.38 -5.40
N ARG A 154 -6.53 -0.61 -5.25
CA ARG A 154 -6.74 -1.27 -3.96
C ARG A 154 -5.69 -2.36 -3.79
N ILE A 155 -4.95 -2.28 -2.70
CA ILE A 155 -3.86 -3.19 -2.34
C ILE A 155 -4.08 -3.77 -0.94
N THR A 156 -3.41 -4.89 -0.63
CA THR A 156 -3.57 -5.56 0.66
C THR A 156 -2.27 -6.20 1.12
N ASN A 157 -2.02 -6.22 2.44
CA ASN A 157 -0.89 -6.91 3.10
C ASN A 157 0.43 -6.75 2.36
N VAL A 158 0.81 -5.51 2.05
CA VAL A 158 1.97 -5.21 1.22
C VAL A 158 3.27 -5.59 1.93
N TYR A 159 4.15 -6.27 1.20
CA TYR A 159 5.52 -6.57 1.60
C TYR A 159 6.50 -6.18 0.50
N GLY A 160 7.78 -6.16 0.81
CA GLY A 160 8.84 -5.84 -0.15
C GLY A 160 9.97 -5.05 0.50
N ASP A 161 10.88 -4.59 -0.34
CA ASP A 161 12.03 -3.81 0.09
C ASP A 161 11.61 -2.43 0.57
N GLU A 162 12.01 -2.07 1.77
CA GLU A 162 11.82 -0.74 2.33
C GLU A 162 12.92 -0.38 3.32
N ILE A 163 13.34 0.88 3.32
CA ILE A 163 14.36 1.39 4.25
C ILE A 163 13.88 1.34 5.70
N ARG A 164 12.59 1.55 5.94
CA ARG A 164 11.98 1.66 7.28
C ARG A 164 11.80 0.32 7.98
N GLY A 165 11.84 -0.82 7.26
CA GLY A 165 11.68 -2.17 7.80
C GLY A 165 10.37 -2.40 8.56
N LYS A 166 9.28 -1.68 8.23
CA LYS A 166 8.04 -1.69 9.02
C LYS A 166 7.04 -2.76 8.60
N ASN A 167 7.15 -3.31 7.39
CA ASN A 167 6.21 -4.33 6.96
C ASN A 167 6.44 -5.65 7.72
N PHE A 168 5.38 -6.44 7.82
CA PHE A 168 5.35 -7.65 8.64
C PHE A 168 6.46 -8.65 8.28
N ILE A 169 6.65 -8.91 6.98
CA ILE A 169 7.67 -9.85 6.50
C ILE A 169 9.09 -9.32 6.79
N ALA A 170 9.35 -8.04 6.51
CA ALA A 170 10.66 -7.44 6.76
C ALA A 170 11.06 -7.50 8.25
N ARG A 171 10.10 -7.31 9.17
CA ARG A 171 10.36 -7.44 10.62
C ARG A 171 10.75 -8.85 11.01
N ILE A 172 10.04 -9.87 10.50
CA ILE A 172 10.40 -11.28 10.78
C ILE A 172 11.80 -11.58 10.23
N ILE A 173 12.08 -11.21 9.00
CA ILE A 173 13.39 -11.43 8.37
C ILE A 173 14.52 -10.76 9.17
N SER A 174 14.32 -9.49 9.55
CA SER A 174 15.31 -8.74 10.34
C SER A 174 15.63 -9.45 11.66
N GLN A 175 14.60 -9.86 12.42
CA GLN A 175 14.78 -10.56 13.69
C GLN A 175 15.49 -11.91 13.49
N CYS A 176 15.13 -12.67 12.44
CA CYS A 176 15.81 -13.93 12.12
C CYS A 176 17.29 -13.68 11.81
N LYS A 177 17.62 -12.69 11.00
CA LYS A 177 19.02 -12.36 10.63
C LYS A 177 19.84 -11.85 11.83
N ASN A 178 19.22 -11.15 12.75
CA ASN A 178 19.86 -10.66 13.97
C ASN A 178 20.01 -11.73 15.06
N GLY A 179 19.50 -12.95 14.86
CA GLY A 179 19.51 -14.00 15.88
C GLY A 179 18.60 -13.72 17.08
N GLU A 180 17.60 -12.86 16.92
CA GLU A 180 16.64 -12.53 17.96
C GLU A 180 15.58 -13.64 18.08
N THR A 181 15.13 -13.92 19.32
CA THR A 181 13.97 -14.81 19.53
C THR A 181 12.68 -14.07 19.18
N LEU A 182 11.99 -14.52 18.15
CA LEU A 182 10.71 -13.95 17.76
C LEU A 182 9.60 -14.38 18.73
N LYS A 183 8.84 -13.41 19.23
CA LYS A 183 7.62 -13.67 20.01
C LYS A 183 6.42 -13.18 19.22
N LEU A 184 5.68 -14.11 18.63
CA LEU A 184 4.58 -13.83 17.73
C LEU A 184 3.26 -14.32 18.34
N THR A 185 2.28 -13.43 18.45
CA THR A 185 0.88 -13.78 18.72
C THR A 185 0.07 -13.34 17.52
N LEU A 186 -0.43 -14.29 16.72
CA LEU A 186 -0.99 -14.05 15.40
C LEU A 186 -2.41 -14.61 15.27
N PRO A 187 -3.30 -13.88 14.60
CA PRO A 187 -4.64 -14.37 14.30
C PRO A 187 -4.60 -15.39 13.16
N TYR A 188 -5.30 -16.52 13.37
CA TYR A 188 -5.46 -17.56 12.35
C TYR A 188 -6.65 -17.32 11.42
N ASP A 189 -7.52 -16.36 11.74
CA ASP A 189 -8.78 -16.08 11.07
C ASP A 189 -8.75 -14.82 10.18
N GLN A 190 -7.59 -14.15 10.03
CA GLN A 190 -7.42 -13.00 9.11
C GLN A 190 -6.72 -13.44 7.82
N TYR A 191 -7.48 -13.57 6.75
CA TYR A 191 -6.99 -13.93 5.42
C TYR A 191 -6.85 -12.71 4.51
N ALA A 192 -5.82 -12.71 3.67
CA ALA A 192 -5.59 -11.70 2.63
C ALA A 192 -4.68 -12.25 1.52
N SER A 193 -4.47 -11.45 0.48
CA SER A 193 -3.54 -11.75 -0.62
C SER A 193 -2.25 -10.93 -0.46
N PRO A 194 -1.20 -11.40 0.24
CA PRO A 194 0.04 -10.67 0.40
C PRO A 194 0.59 -10.22 -0.96
N THR A 195 0.91 -8.94 -1.08
CA THR A 195 1.25 -8.32 -2.37
C THR A 195 2.64 -7.68 -2.31
N ASN A 196 3.50 -8.02 -3.26
CA ASN A 196 4.82 -7.42 -3.35
C ASN A 196 4.73 -5.97 -3.83
N ALA A 197 5.40 -5.05 -3.13
CA ALA A 197 5.41 -3.63 -3.48
C ALA A 197 6.03 -3.36 -4.87
N TRP A 198 6.98 -4.18 -5.28
CA TRP A 198 7.56 -4.12 -6.62
C TRP A 198 6.54 -4.48 -7.70
N ASP A 199 5.70 -5.48 -7.46
CA ASP A 199 4.64 -5.85 -8.39
C ASP A 199 3.54 -4.78 -8.46
N ILE A 200 3.25 -4.08 -7.35
CA ILE A 200 2.35 -2.93 -7.35
C ILE A 200 2.92 -1.83 -8.27
N ALA A 201 4.21 -1.52 -8.17
CA ALA A 201 4.87 -0.54 -9.02
C ALA A 201 4.81 -0.92 -10.51
N ARG A 202 5.12 -2.17 -10.84
CA ARG A 202 5.05 -2.71 -12.22
C ARG A 202 3.63 -2.66 -12.78
N ALA A 203 2.66 -3.12 -12.00
CA ALA A 203 1.24 -3.12 -12.40
C ALA A 203 0.71 -1.69 -12.60
N MET A 204 1.07 -0.76 -11.71
CA MET A 204 0.71 0.64 -11.82
C MET A 204 1.24 1.25 -13.11
N LEU A 205 2.52 1.03 -13.42
CA LEU A 205 3.12 1.58 -14.64
C LEU A 205 2.44 1.05 -15.90
N LEU A 206 2.17 -0.26 -15.98
CA LEU A 206 1.43 -0.85 -17.10
C LEU A 206 0.04 -0.22 -17.28
N LEU A 207 -0.69 0.01 -16.19
CA LEU A 207 -1.99 0.68 -16.25
C LEU A 207 -1.88 2.13 -16.76
N LEU A 208 -0.85 2.86 -16.32
CA LEU A 208 -0.59 4.24 -16.75
C LEU A 208 -0.20 4.31 -18.22
N GLU A 209 0.75 3.49 -18.67
CA GLU A 209 1.23 3.45 -20.06
C GLU A 209 0.14 3.05 -21.07
N ASN A 210 -0.83 2.25 -20.62
CA ASN A 210 -1.99 1.86 -21.42
C ASN A 210 -3.23 2.74 -21.17
N ASN A 211 -3.06 3.86 -20.48
CA ASN A 211 -4.08 4.88 -20.22
C ASN A 211 -5.37 4.34 -19.56
N HIS A 212 -5.24 3.36 -18.66
CA HIS A 212 -6.36 2.84 -17.89
C HIS A 212 -6.77 3.80 -16.78
N SER A 213 -8.06 3.76 -16.40
CA SER A 213 -8.66 4.55 -15.31
C SER A 213 -9.66 3.72 -14.50
N GLY A 214 -10.13 4.29 -13.38
CA GLY A 214 -11.06 3.63 -12.47
C GLY A 214 -10.38 2.73 -11.45
N ILE A 215 -11.13 1.80 -10.86
CA ILE A 215 -10.65 0.94 -9.76
C ILE A 215 -10.04 -0.34 -10.32
N PHE A 216 -8.86 -0.70 -9.79
CA PHE A 216 -8.20 -1.98 -10.01
C PHE A 216 -7.79 -2.61 -8.69
N HIS A 217 -7.98 -3.91 -8.56
CA HIS A 217 -7.45 -4.72 -7.48
C HIS A 217 -6.08 -5.27 -7.87
N ILE A 218 -5.05 -4.96 -7.04
CA ILE A 218 -3.70 -5.47 -7.21
C ILE A 218 -3.37 -6.31 -5.98
N GLY A 219 -3.45 -7.63 -6.16
CA GLY A 219 -3.20 -8.63 -5.11
C GLY A 219 -2.19 -9.67 -5.56
N GLY A 220 -1.42 -10.22 -4.64
CA GLY A 220 -0.54 -11.36 -4.89
C GLY A 220 -1.32 -12.62 -5.30
N THR A 221 -0.58 -13.67 -5.68
CA THR A 221 -1.18 -14.97 -6.00
C THR A 221 -1.52 -15.79 -4.77
N ASP A 222 -0.79 -15.57 -3.69
CA ASP A 222 -1.00 -16.23 -2.41
C ASP A 222 -2.29 -15.70 -1.74
N TYR A 223 -3.04 -16.60 -1.09
CA TYR A 223 -4.14 -16.25 -0.21
C TYR A 223 -3.97 -17.03 1.10
N MET A 224 -3.70 -16.34 2.19
CA MET A 224 -3.32 -16.97 3.44
C MET A 224 -3.60 -16.08 4.66
N ASN A 225 -3.66 -16.71 5.84
CA ASN A 225 -3.78 -15.98 7.10
C ASN A 225 -2.40 -15.54 7.65
N ARG A 226 -2.42 -14.82 8.78
CA ARG A 226 -1.20 -14.28 9.38
C ARG A 226 -0.24 -15.34 9.91
N VAL A 227 -0.77 -16.45 10.40
CA VAL A 227 0.04 -17.59 10.92
C VAL A 227 0.76 -18.29 9.75
N GLU A 228 0.02 -18.60 8.69
CA GLU A 228 0.56 -19.20 7.47
C GLU A 228 1.63 -18.31 6.84
N LEU A 229 1.40 -17.01 6.78
CA LEU A 229 2.37 -16.04 6.27
C LEU A 229 3.67 -16.05 7.09
N ALA A 230 3.58 -16.02 8.43
CA ALA A 230 4.75 -16.07 9.30
C ALA A 230 5.52 -17.40 9.12
N MET A 231 4.82 -18.54 9.13
CA MET A 231 5.44 -19.85 8.95
C MET A 231 6.11 -19.99 7.59
N ARG A 232 5.52 -19.40 6.53
CA ARG A 232 6.11 -19.40 5.19
C ARG A 232 7.44 -18.62 5.16
N VAL A 233 7.55 -17.51 5.89
CA VAL A 233 8.81 -16.78 6.05
C VAL A 233 9.83 -17.58 6.86
N LEU A 234 9.42 -18.10 8.01
CA LEU A 234 10.30 -18.84 8.96
C LEU A 234 10.90 -20.10 8.33
N LYS A 235 10.21 -20.74 7.39
CA LYS A 235 10.71 -21.90 6.61
C LYS A 235 12.11 -21.65 5.99
N TYR A 236 12.42 -20.40 5.64
CA TYR A 236 13.70 -20.02 5.03
C TYR A 236 14.78 -19.66 6.06
N PHE A 237 14.46 -19.67 7.34
CA PHE A 237 15.37 -19.38 8.44
C PHE A 237 15.37 -20.52 9.47
N PRO A 238 15.90 -21.72 9.12
CA PRO A 238 15.79 -22.92 9.96
C PRO A 238 16.50 -22.81 11.32
N GLY A 239 17.41 -21.83 11.47
CA GLY A 239 18.08 -21.53 12.74
C GLY A 239 17.33 -20.52 13.63
N ALA A 240 16.23 -19.95 13.16
CA ALA A 240 15.50 -18.95 13.92
C ALA A 240 14.83 -19.54 15.15
N GLN A 241 14.99 -18.86 16.29
CA GLN A 241 14.28 -19.19 17.52
C GLN A 241 12.97 -18.40 17.57
N TYR A 242 11.85 -19.07 17.81
CA TYR A 242 10.55 -18.39 17.89
C TYR A 242 9.57 -19.07 18.82
N GLU A 243 8.73 -18.24 19.45
CA GLU A 243 7.54 -18.61 20.20
C GLU A 243 6.32 -18.12 19.37
N LEU A 244 5.53 -19.03 18.83
CA LEU A 244 4.34 -18.71 18.06
C LEU A 244 3.09 -19.10 18.83
N ASN A 245 2.32 -18.09 19.24
CA ASN A 245 0.99 -18.23 19.79
C ASN A 245 -0.05 -17.88 18.73
N THR A 246 -1.02 -18.77 18.53
CA THR A 246 -2.12 -18.54 17.60
C THR A 246 -3.39 -18.19 18.37
N THR A 247 -4.17 -17.25 17.84
CA THR A 247 -5.43 -16.81 18.47
C THR A 247 -6.44 -16.41 17.40
N ASP A 248 -7.68 -16.16 17.78
CA ASP A 248 -8.65 -15.49 16.94
C ASP A 248 -8.51 -13.96 17.03
N THR A 249 -9.07 -13.24 16.08
CA THR A 249 -9.01 -11.78 16.02
C THR A 249 -9.67 -11.10 17.24
N PRO A 250 -10.85 -11.54 17.73
CA PRO A 250 -11.47 -10.94 18.91
C PRO A 250 -10.59 -11.01 20.16
N SER A 251 -9.85 -12.10 20.35
CA SER A 251 -8.96 -12.29 21.51
C SER A 251 -7.77 -11.34 21.55
N LEU A 252 -7.39 -10.75 20.41
CA LEU A 252 -6.35 -9.73 20.34
C LEU A 252 -6.78 -8.38 20.93
N LYS A 253 -8.08 -8.18 21.15
CA LYS A 253 -8.66 -6.94 21.73
C LYS A 253 -8.13 -5.66 21.07
N GLN A 254 -7.96 -5.70 19.75
CA GLN A 254 -7.52 -4.54 18.98
C GLN A 254 -8.61 -3.47 18.98
N PRO A 255 -8.26 -2.16 19.09
CA PRO A 255 -9.24 -1.07 19.06
C PRO A 255 -10.11 -1.05 17.81
N ALA A 256 -9.51 -1.27 16.66
CA ALA A 256 -10.21 -1.27 15.37
C ALA A 256 -10.64 -2.70 14.97
N LEU A 257 -11.87 -2.84 14.48
CA LEU A 257 -12.33 -4.10 13.87
C LEU A 257 -11.55 -4.42 12.59
N ARG A 258 -11.29 -5.70 12.37
CA ARG A 258 -10.54 -6.18 11.19
C ARG A 258 -11.46 -6.99 10.27
N PRO A 259 -11.38 -6.77 8.94
CA PRO A 259 -11.97 -7.70 7.99
C PRO A 259 -11.26 -9.06 8.08
N LEU A 260 -12.01 -10.15 8.23
CA LEU A 260 -11.43 -11.48 8.42
C LEU A 260 -11.06 -12.12 7.10
N ASN A 261 -11.91 -12.04 6.08
CA ASN A 261 -11.65 -12.54 4.74
C ASN A 261 -11.45 -11.36 3.79
N GLY A 262 -10.26 -10.79 3.80
CA GLY A 262 -9.84 -9.76 2.87
C GLY A 262 -9.32 -10.35 1.55
N GLY A 263 -8.46 -9.59 0.87
CA GLY A 263 -7.85 -10.02 -0.39
C GLY A 263 -8.72 -9.78 -1.60
N PHE A 264 -8.18 -10.11 -2.78
CA PHE A 264 -8.72 -9.65 -4.05
C PHE A 264 -8.82 -10.73 -5.11
N VAL A 265 -9.92 -10.70 -5.85
CA VAL A 265 -10.02 -11.25 -7.19
C VAL A 265 -9.40 -10.22 -8.15
N LYS A 266 -8.38 -10.63 -8.92
CA LYS A 266 -7.60 -9.76 -9.81
C LYS A 266 -7.87 -10.01 -11.31
N GLU A 267 -9.01 -10.61 -11.62
CA GLU A 267 -9.35 -11.01 -12.99
C GLU A 267 -9.38 -9.83 -13.96
N LYS A 268 -9.85 -8.65 -13.51
CA LYS A 268 -9.87 -7.43 -14.32
C LYS A 268 -8.48 -7.05 -14.81
N PHE A 269 -7.49 -7.02 -13.91
CA PHE A 269 -6.11 -6.72 -14.26
C PHE A 269 -5.49 -7.83 -15.11
N SER A 270 -5.66 -9.10 -14.72
CA SER A 270 -5.07 -10.24 -15.42
C SER A 270 -5.62 -10.43 -16.83
N ALA A 271 -6.89 -10.06 -17.08
CA ALA A 271 -7.48 -10.09 -18.42
C ALA A 271 -6.83 -9.07 -19.36
N LEU A 272 -6.46 -7.90 -18.85
CA LEU A 272 -5.76 -6.85 -19.61
C LEU A 272 -4.28 -7.21 -19.84
N PHE A 273 -3.64 -7.81 -18.85
CA PHE A 273 -2.21 -8.12 -18.85
C PHE A 273 -1.94 -9.61 -18.56
N PRO A 274 -2.31 -10.53 -19.48
CA PRO A 274 -2.23 -11.97 -19.21
C PRO A 274 -0.80 -12.51 -19.07
N LYS A 275 0.20 -11.74 -19.52
CA LYS A 275 1.62 -12.08 -19.36
C LYS A 275 2.24 -11.54 -18.07
N PHE A 276 1.50 -10.76 -17.28
CA PHE A 276 2.01 -10.23 -16.01
C PHE A 276 2.02 -11.33 -14.96
N ILE A 277 3.19 -11.59 -14.40
CA ILE A 277 3.38 -12.58 -13.34
C ILE A 277 3.62 -11.83 -12.04
N PHE A 278 2.75 -12.07 -11.07
CA PHE A 278 2.94 -11.62 -9.69
C PHE A 278 3.92 -12.56 -8.99
N GLY A 279 4.88 -11.99 -8.27
CA GLY A 279 5.78 -12.75 -7.41
C GLY A 279 5.07 -13.35 -6.19
N THR A 280 5.64 -14.39 -5.65
CA THR A 280 5.18 -15.06 -4.43
C THR A 280 5.99 -14.64 -3.20
N VAL A 281 5.44 -14.89 -2.01
CA VAL A 281 6.17 -14.69 -0.74
C VAL A 281 7.42 -15.57 -0.72
N ASP A 282 7.33 -16.83 -1.20
CA ASP A 282 8.44 -17.76 -1.24
C ASP A 282 9.61 -17.26 -2.12
N GLU A 283 9.32 -16.75 -3.31
CA GLU A 283 10.35 -16.17 -4.20
C GLU A 283 11.07 -14.99 -3.53
N TYR A 284 10.31 -14.06 -2.95
CA TYR A 284 10.88 -12.90 -2.27
C TYR A 284 11.76 -13.29 -1.08
N VAL A 285 11.24 -14.14 -0.18
CA VAL A 285 11.96 -14.54 1.03
C VAL A 285 13.18 -15.40 0.72
N SER A 286 13.07 -16.33 -0.24
CA SER A 286 14.20 -17.18 -0.65
C SER A 286 15.36 -16.38 -1.25
N ALA A 287 15.06 -15.31 -1.97
CA ALA A 287 16.10 -14.42 -2.52
C ALA A 287 16.87 -13.68 -1.40
N ILE A 288 16.16 -13.24 -0.34
CA ILE A 288 16.78 -12.53 0.79
C ILE A 288 17.54 -13.49 1.74
N ALA A 289 17.03 -14.71 1.93
CA ALA A 289 17.65 -15.68 2.84
C ALA A 289 18.99 -16.24 2.32
N LYS A 290 19.24 -16.12 1.01
CA LYS A 290 20.51 -16.54 0.39
C LYS A 290 21.63 -15.50 0.50
N ASN A 291 21.27 -14.25 0.80
CA ASN A 291 22.17 -13.11 1.00
C ASN A 291 22.33 -12.80 2.50
#